data_1532db06c4147ecd28604f9f8424c62a
#
_entry.id   1532db06c4147ecd28604f9f8424c62a
#
_cell.length_a   1.000
_cell.length_b   1.000
_cell.length_c   1.000
_cell.angle_alpha   90.00
_cell.angle_beta   90.00
_cell.angle_gamma   90.00
#
_symmetry.space_group_name_H-M   'P 1'
#
loop_
_entity.id
_entity.type
_entity.pdbx_description
1 polymer ?
#
loop_
_entity_poly.entity_id
_entity_poly.type
_entity_poly.pdbx_seq_one_letter_code
_entity_poly.pdbx_strand_id
1 'polypeptide(L)'
;QADGREIKIPIVCSAHSSEPRENVFLTLSYLWQHHLSDQEIDIPRPLFYSPDLRATFYRAILGDDLLHFIKNKDWAEIEDGIIKSAKLFARIHAIPLEGDYQFNSDNSRMATVIPGIELILTELAARFEGRYLSDIKKIYEIIIAQENLFLDNNSERWLVHGDAHPENVIKTYAGKIGIIDFTDFCRADFTRDLGAFSQQIEYKMETKVGDLNYARRMKDLFLSEYFEFANLKLTPAISTRIELYYNFAATRTAVYWLLKHDCDPKRADYLIGKVKADLKLK
;
A
#
# COMPACT_ATOMS: atom_id res chain seq x y z
N GLN A 1 -30.03 -14.61 -12.32
CA GLN A 1 -30.63 -15.41 -11.22
C GLN A 1 -31.03 -16.79 -11.79
N ALA A 2 -30.22 -17.81 -11.58
CA ALA A 2 -30.52 -19.13 -12.12
C ALA A 2 -31.49 -19.95 -11.21
N ASP A 3 -31.74 -19.50 -9.96
CA ASP A 3 -32.53 -20.22 -8.97
C ASP A 3 -33.60 -19.34 -8.26
N GLY A 4 -33.85 -18.13 -8.75
CA GLY A 4 -34.85 -17.20 -8.18
C GLY A 4 -34.44 -16.57 -6.85
N ARG A 5 -33.25 -16.80 -6.33
CA ARG A 5 -32.78 -16.15 -5.10
C ARG A 5 -32.37 -14.71 -5.38
N GLU A 6 -32.81 -13.79 -4.54
CA GLU A 6 -32.37 -12.39 -4.56
C GLU A 6 -30.96 -12.28 -3.96
N ILE A 7 -30.00 -11.86 -4.77
CA ILE A 7 -28.63 -11.59 -4.30
C ILE A 7 -28.48 -10.10 -4.14
N LYS A 8 -28.26 -9.63 -2.90
CA LYS A 8 -27.93 -8.24 -2.59
C LYS A 8 -26.42 -8.05 -2.70
N ILE A 9 -25.97 -7.26 -3.66
CA ILE A 9 -24.58 -6.92 -3.82
C ILE A 9 -24.40 -5.47 -3.40
N PRO A 10 -23.57 -5.16 -2.40
CA PRO A 10 -23.34 -3.80 -1.95
C PRO A 10 -22.63 -2.99 -3.04
N ILE A 11 -23.11 -1.78 -3.25
CA ILE A 11 -22.48 -0.78 -4.10
C ILE A 11 -21.81 0.25 -3.19
N VAL A 12 -20.57 0.54 -3.48
CA VAL A 12 -19.78 1.58 -2.80
C VAL A 12 -19.80 2.82 -3.67
N CYS A 13 -20.01 3.98 -3.03
CA CYS A 13 -19.82 5.30 -3.59
C CYS A 13 -18.54 5.88 -2.98
N SER A 14 -17.48 5.97 -3.78
CA SER A 14 -16.23 6.62 -3.39
C SER A 14 -16.26 8.07 -3.84
N ALA A 15 -16.32 8.99 -2.87
CA ALA A 15 -16.35 10.43 -3.09
C ALA A 15 -15.33 11.12 -2.17
N HIS A 16 -14.83 12.28 -2.60
CA HIS A 16 -13.95 13.13 -1.78
C HIS A 16 -14.32 14.61 -1.99
N SER A 17 -14.19 15.42 -0.94
CA SER A 17 -14.63 16.83 -0.97
C SER A 17 -13.83 17.70 -1.94
N SER A 18 -12.53 17.45 -2.09
CA SER A 18 -11.63 18.28 -2.90
C SER A 18 -11.18 17.63 -4.21
N GLU A 19 -11.25 16.29 -4.31
CA GLU A 19 -10.71 15.55 -5.45
C GLU A 19 -11.79 14.75 -6.18
N PRO A 20 -11.87 14.84 -7.53
CA PRO A 20 -12.73 13.94 -8.27
C PRO A 20 -12.18 12.51 -8.19
N ARG A 21 -13.08 11.54 -8.02
CA ARG A 21 -12.71 10.11 -7.97
C ARG A 21 -12.78 9.43 -9.34
N GLU A 22 -12.61 10.19 -10.42
CA GLU A 22 -12.58 9.67 -11.78
C GLU A 22 -11.38 8.75 -12.02
N ASN A 23 -10.22 9.10 -11.43
CA ASN A 23 -9.03 8.25 -11.49
C ASN A 23 -9.27 6.85 -10.94
N VAL A 24 -10.08 6.69 -9.90
CA VAL A 24 -10.45 5.37 -9.34
C VAL A 24 -11.28 4.57 -10.34
N PHE A 25 -12.25 5.22 -11.02
CA PHE A 25 -13.06 4.58 -12.06
C PHE A 25 -12.19 4.12 -13.25
N LEU A 26 -11.30 4.99 -13.72
CA LEU A 26 -10.39 4.68 -14.82
C LEU A 26 -9.42 3.55 -14.45
N THR A 27 -8.85 3.60 -13.24
CA THR A 27 -7.97 2.54 -12.72
C THR A 27 -8.68 1.19 -12.67
N LEU A 28 -9.85 1.12 -12.03
CA LEU A 28 -10.61 -0.11 -11.93
C LEU A 28 -11.00 -0.64 -13.31
N SER A 29 -11.43 0.25 -14.23
CA SER A 29 -11.77 -0.13 -15.60
C SER A 29 -10.58 -0.72 -16.35
N TYR A 30 -9.39 -0.09 -16.20
CA TYR A 30 -8.15 -0.59 -16.78
C TYR A 30 -7.78 -1.98 -16.25
N LEU A 31 -7.82 -2.17 -14.93
CA LEU A 31 -7.50 -3.45 -14.30
C LEU A 31 -8.47 -4.58 -14.70
N TRP A 32 -9.76 -4.25 -14.88
CA TRP A 32 -10.76 -5.18 -15.39
C TRP A 32 -10.52 -5.55 -16.85
N GLN A 33 -10.13 -4.59 -17.70
CA GLN A 33 -9.79 -4.84 -19.11
C GLN A 33 -8.56 -5.74 -19.25
N HIS A 34 -7.62 -5.65 -18.32
CA HIS A 34 -6.42 -6.49 -18.26
C HIS A 34 -6.61 -7.78 -17.43
N HIS A 35 -7.86 -8.18 -17.17
CA HIS A 35 -8.21 -9.43 -16.53
C HIS A 35 -7.53 -9.69 -15.17
N LEU A 36 -7.32 -8.64 -14.37
CA LEU A 36 -6.80 -8.83 -13.01
C LEU A 36 -7.79 -9.59 -12.12
N SER A 37 -9.10 -9.37 -12.31
CA SER A 37 -10.15 -10.17 -11.64
C SER A 37 -10.41 -11.47 -12.40
N ASP A 38 -10.24 -12.61 -11.73
CA ASP A 38 -10.39 -13.95 -12.29
C ASP A 38 -10.91 -14.97 -11.25
N GLN A 39 -10.47 -16.25 -11.35
CA GLN A 39 -10.86 -17.31 -10.41
C GLN A 39 -10.14 -17.22 -9.04
N GLU A 40 -9.00 -16.55 -8.97
CA GLU A 40 -8.16 -16.47 -7.77
C GLU A 40 -8.14 -15.08 -7.16
N ILE A 41 -8.22 -14.04 -8.00
CA ILE A 41 -8.14 -12.63 -7.61
C ILE A 41 -9.49 -11.94 -7.84
N ASP A 42 -9.87 -11.06 -6.93
CA ASP A 42 -11.05 -10.22 -7.07
C ASP A 42 -10.70 -8.75 -6.80
N ILE A 43 -11.29 -7.85 -7.56
CA ILE A 43 -11.19 -6.40 -7.36
C ILE A 43 -12.57 -5.76 -7.47
N PRO A 44 -12.82 -4.59 -6.86
CA PRO A 44 -14.08 -3.89 -7.01
C PRO A 44 -14.45 -3.72 -8.48
N ARG A 45 -15.68 -4.09 -8.85
CA ARG A 45 -16.12 -3.97 -10.25
C ARG A 45 -16.64 -2.55 -10.51
N PRO A 46 -16.00 -1.76 -11.38
CA PRO A 46 -16.48 -0.42 -11.68
C PRO A 46 -17.84 -0.47 -12.35
N LEU A 47 -18.71 0.46 -11.98
CA LEU A 47 -20.06 0.60 -12.55
C LEU A 47 -20.14 1.87 -13.40
N PHE A 48 -19.91 3.02 -12.80
CA PHE A 48 -19.85 4.32 -13.46
C PHE A 48 -19.17 5.37 -12.59
N TYR A 49 -18.74 6.46 -13.23
CA TYR A 49 -18.34 7.70 -12.58
C TYR A 49 -19.45 8.74 -12.77
N SER A 50 -19.78 9.47 -11.70
CA SER A 50 -20.72 10.59 -11.74
C SER A 50 -19.95 11.92 -11.66
N PRO A 51 -19.89 12.71 -12.75
CA PRO A 51 -19.26 14.03 -12.70
C PRO A 51 -19.94 14.99 -11.72
N ASP A 52 -21.27 14.95 -11.62
CA ASP A 52 -22.04 15.81 -10.73
C ASP A 52 -21.73 15.56 -9.25
N LEU A 53 -21.55 14.29 -8.87
CA LEU A 53 -21.19 13.87 -7.52
C LEU A 53 -19.67 13.80 -7.30
N ARG A 54 -18.89 13.93 -8.35
CA ARG A 54 -17.42 13.71 -8.36
C ARG A 54 -17.04 12.38 -7.72
N ALA A 55 -17.85 11.34 -7.94
CA ALA A 55 -17.80 10.08 -7.24
C ALA A 55 -17.79 8.89 -8.20
N THR A 56 -17.03 7.86 -7.84
CA THR A 56 -17.00 6.57 -8.51
C THR A 56 -17.88 5.57 -7.78
N PHE A 57 -18.70 4.85 -8.54
CA PHE A 57 -19.56 3.78 -8.05
C PHE A 57 -19.02 2.43 -8.52
N TYR A 58 -18.86 1.50 -7.58
CA TYR A 58 -18.38 0.15 -7.89
C TYR A 58 -19.05 -0.90 -6.99
N ARG A 59 -19.07 -2.15 -7.46
CA ARG A 59 -19.47 -3.29 -6.64
C ARG A 59 -18.37 -3.61 -5.64
N ALA A 60 -18.74 -3.70 -4.36
CA ALA A 60 -17.83 -4.16 -3.33
C ALA A 60 -17.45 -5.63 -3.54
N ILE A 61 -16.23 -5.99 -3.15
CA ILE A 61 -15.88 -7.38 -2.85
C ILE A 61 -16.27 -7.70 -1.41
N LEU A 62 -16.66 -8.93 -1.16
CA LEU A 62 -17.15 -9.37 0.14
C LEU A 62 -16.15 -10.32 0.78
N GLY A 63 -15.72 -9.99 1.98
CA GLY A 63 -14.72 -10.76 2.73
C GLY A 63 -14.26 -10.01 3.96
N ASP A 64 -13.26 -10.55 4.62
CA ASP A 64 -12.59 -9.93 5.76
C ASP A 64 -11.18 -9.48 5.34
N ASP A 65 -10.73 -8.34 5.86
CA ASP A 65 -9.39 -7.84 5.58
C ASP A 65 -8.31 -8.68 6.31
N LEU A 66 -7.09 -8.64 5.80
CA LEU A 66 -5.99 -9.42 6.38
C LEU A 66 -5.68 -8.97 7.83
N LEU A 67 -5.92 -7.71 8.19
CA LEU A 67 -5.75 -7.24 9.55
C LEU A 67 -6.76 -7.90 10.51
N HIS A 68 -7.97 -8.25 10.04
CA HIS A 68 -8.95 -9.02 10.84
C HIS A 68 -8.32 -10.35 11.32
N PHE A 69 -7.73 -11.12 10.40
CA PHE A 69 -7.09 -12.40 10.75
C PHE A 69 -5.86 -12.20 11.65
N ILE A 70 -5.07 -11.15 11.41
CA ILE A 70 -3.93 -10.79 12.29
C ILE A 70 -4.41 -10.50 13.72
N LYS A 71 -5.47 -9.72 13.89
CA LYS A 71 -6.04 -9.41 15.23
C LYS A 71 -6.57 -10.64 15.93
N ASN A 72 -7.19 -11.56 15.19
CA ASN A 72 -7.77 -12.79 15.73
C ASN A 72 -6.74 -13.91 15.89
N LYS A 73 -5.49 -13.71 15.45
CA LYS A 73 -4.40 -14.69 15.50
C LYS A 73 -4.76 -15.99 14.76
N ASP A 74 -5.47 -15.86 13.64
CA ASP A 74 -5.81 -16.99 12.80
C ASP A 74 -4.61 -17.30 11.88
N TRP A 75 -3.70 -18.12 12.40
CA TRP A 75 -2.39 -18.38 11.80
C TRP A 75 -2.47 -18.94 10.38
N ALA A 76 -3.41 -19.85 10.15
CA ALA A 76 -3.59 -20.48 8.84
C ALA A 76 -4.10 -19.46 7.80
N GLU A 77 -5.07 -18.64 8.20
CA GLU A 77 -5.63 -17.60 7.32
C GLU A 77 -4.65 -16.45 7.08
N ILE A 78 -3.79 -16.13 8.06
CA ILE A 78 -2.71 -15.16 7.89
C ILE A 78 -1.71 -15.66 6.86
N GLU A 79 -1.20 -16.88 7.01
CA GLU A 79 -0.17 -17.45 6.11
C GLU A 79 -0.70 -17.57 4.68
N ASP A 80 -1.90 -18.13 4.49
CA ASP A 80 -2.57 -18.22 3.19
C ASP A 80 -2.80 -16.82 2.58
N GLY A 81 -3.25 -15.85 3.39
CA GLY A 81 -3.45 -14.46 2.97
C GLY A 81 -2.16 -13.78 2.52
N ILE A 82 -1.04 -14.03 3.21
CA ILE A 82 0.29 -13.51 2.84
C ILE A 82 0.75 -14.08 1.51
N ILE A 83 0.66 -15.41 1.31
CA ILE A 83 1.03 -16.08 0.05
C ILE A 83 0.19 -15.55 -1.11
N LYS A 84 -1.13 -15.48 -0.93
CA LYS A 84 -2.04 -14.94 -1.94
C LYS A 84 -1.82 -13.46 -2.23
N SER A 85 -1.43 -12.65 -1.23
CA SER A 85 -1.06 -11.24 -1.42
C SER A 85 0.18 -11.10 -2.29
N ALA A 86 1.19 -11.95 -2.10
CA ALA A 86 2.38 -11.97 -2.93
C ALA A 86 2.04 -12.19 -4.41
N LYS A 87 1.18 -13.18 -4.70
CA LYS A 87 0.68 -13.45 -6.05
C LYS A 87 -0.13 -12.27 -6.61
N LEU A 88 -0.99 -11.67 -5.80
CA LEU A 88 -1.79 -10.51 -6.19
C LEU A 88 -0.90 -9.33 -6.63
N PHE A 89 0.09 -8.95 -5.82
CA PHE A 89 1.02 -7.87 -6.18
C PHE A 89 1.87 -8.22 -7.39
N ALA A 90 2.35 -9.47 -7.51
CA ALA A 90 3.07 -9.91 -8.71
C ALA A 90 2.23 -9.76 -9.98
N ARG A 91 0.93 -10.07 -9.91
CA ARG A 91 -0.01 -9.89 -11.02
C ARG A 91 -0.28 -8.42 -11.34
N ILE A 92 -0.44 -7.54 -10.35
CA ILE A 92 -0.59 -6.10 -10.59
C ILE A 92 0.64 -5.55 -11.30
N HIS A 93 1.84 -5.87 -10.82
CA HIS A 93 3.09 -5.39 -11.39
C HIS A 93 3.40 -5.95 -12.79
N ALA A 94 2.80 -7.08 -13.15
CA ALA A 94 2.95 -7.68 -14.49
C ALA A 94 1.98 -7.10 -15.53
N ILE A 95 1.00 -6.28 -15.14
CA ILE A 95 0.07 -5.66 -16.10
C ILE A 95 0.85 -4.69 -16.98
N PRO A 96 0.73 -4.78 -18.31
CA PRO A 96 1.45 -3.90 -19.23
C PRO A 96 1.02 -2.44 -19.05
N LEU A 97 1.95 -1.53 -19.30
CA LEU A 97 1.70 -0.08 -19.31
C LEU A 97 1.29 0.32 -20.74
N GLU A 98 0.01 0.21 -21.06
CA GLU A 98 -0.52 0.55 -22.37
C GLU A 98 -1.36 1.84 -22.32
N GLY A 99 -1.29 2.63 -23.40
CA GLY A 99 -2.10 3.86 -23.57
C GLY A 99 -1.69 5.02 -22.66
N ASP A 100 -2.44 6.12 -22.79
CA ASP A 100 -2.20 7.38 -22.09
C ASP A 100 -3.05 7.50 -20.80
N TYR A 101 -3.26 6.41 -20.08
CA TYR A 101 -4.03 6.43 -18.85
C TYR A 101 -3.35 7.32 -17.79
N GLN A 102 -4.12 8.28 -17.29
CA GLN A 102 -3.74 9.20 -16.23
C GLN A 102 -4.05 8.54 -14.88
N PHE A 103 -3.09 7.76 -14.37
CA PHE A 103 -3.13 7.31 -12.98
C PHE A 103 -2.71 8.44 -12.04
N ASN A 104 -2.81 8.23 -10.72
CA ASN A 104 -2.41 9.25 -9.75
C ASN A 104 -0.89 9.54 -9.84
N SER A 105 -0.52 10.54 -10.66
CA SER A 105 0.89 10.90 -10.92
C SER A 105 1.58 11.47 -9.69
N ASP A 106 0.84 12.14 -8.79
CA ASP A 106 1.41 12.72 -7.56
C ASP A 106 1.92 11.64 -6.62
N ASN A 107 1.35 10.45 -6.72
CA ASN A 107 1.79 9.29 -5.94
C ASN A 107 2.95 8.51 -6.58
N SER A 108 3.44 8.90 -7.75
CA SER A 108 4.50 8.19 -8.47
C SER A 108 5.90 8.32 -7.86
N ARG A 109 6.13 9.32 -7.02
CA ARG A 109 7.40 9.58 -6.33
C ARG A 109 7.16 9.92 -4.86
N MET A 110 8.09 9.56 -3.98
CA MET A 110 8.00 9.91 -2.56
C MET A 110 7.95 11.41 -2.31
N ALA A 111 8.62 12.19 -3.15
CA ALA A 111 8.65 13.65 -3.05
C ALA A 111 7.28 14.32 -3.30
N THR A 112 6.40 13.67 -4.06
CA THR A 112 5.11 14.23 -4.47
C THR A 112 3.90 13.60 -3.78
N VAL A 113 4.11 12.55 -2.97
CA VAL A 113 3.03 11.88 -2.20
C VAL A 113 2.30 12.85 -1.28
N ILE A 114 0.97 12.78 -1.27
CA ILE A 114 0.10 13.60 -0.41
C ILE A 114 -0.20 12.87 0.92
N PRO A 115 -0.17 13.55 2.08
CA PRO A 115 0.30 14.92 2.27
C PRO A 115 1.80 15.05 2.04
N GLY A 116 2.20 16.15 1.38
CA GLY A 116 3.60 16.42 1.09
C GLY A 116 4.42 16.74 2.33
N ILE A 117 5.75 16.60 2.21
CA ILE A 117 6.68 16.77 3.32
C ILE A 117 6.57 18.15 3.99
N GLU A 118 6.40 19.22 3.23
CA GLU A 118 6.31 20.58 3.77
C GLU A 118 5.09 20.75 4.70
N LEU A 119 3.94 20.17 4.31
CA LEU A 119 2.76 20.18 5.16
C LEU A 119 2.99 19.37 6.44
N ILE A 120 3.60 18.18 6.31
CA ILE A 120 3.96 17.33 7.46
C ILE A 120 4.85 18.08 8.44
N LEU A 121 5.92 18.73 7.95
CA LEU A 121 6.85 19.47 8.80
C LEU A 121 6.18 20.66 9.47
N THR A 122 5.30 21.36 8.77
CA THR A 122 4.52 22.48 9.33
C THR A 122 3.61 22.02 10.47
N GLU A 123 2.89 20.92 10.28
CA GLU A 123 2.02 20.34 11.30
C GLU A 123 2.81 19.84 12.52
N LEU A 124 3.94 19.19 12.29
CA LEU A 124 4.82 18.71 13.36
C LEU A 124 5.40 19.88 14.17
N ALA A 125 5.82 20.97 13.51
CA ALA A 125 6.29 22.17 14.18
C ALA A 125 5.22 22.77 15.09
N ALA A 126 3.99 22.88 14.58
CA ALA A 126 2.86 23.45 15.32
C ALA A 126 2.48 22.62 16.56
N ARG A 127 2.59 21.26 16.47
CA ARG A 127 2.12 20.36 17.55
C ARG A 127 3.20 19.99 18.57
N PHE A 128 4.48 19.97 18.17
CA PHE A 128 5.57 19.40 18.98
C PHE A 128 6.75 20.33 19.20
N GLU A 129 6.59 21.64 18.99
CA GLU A 129 7.63 22.65 19.26
C GLU A 129 9.00 22.32 18.63
N GLY A 130 8.97 21.66 17.47
CA GLY A 130 10.16 21.29 16.71
C GLY A 130 10.83 19.95 17.09
N ARG A 131 10.34 19.22 18.10
CA ARG A 131 10.95 17.97 18.60
C ARG A 131 11.27 16.95 17.51
N TYR A 132 10.41 16.78 16.51
CA TYR A 132 10.54 15.77 15.45
C TYR A 132 11.05 16.32 14.12
N LEU A 133 11.14 17.63 13.98
CA LEU A 133 11.42 18.30 12.71
C LEU A 133 12.73 17.86 12.08
N SER A 134 13.83 17.92 12.86
CA SER A 134 15.17 17.61 12.35
C SER A 134 15.27 16.18 11.87
N ASP A 135 14.77 15.23 12.65
CA ASP A 135 14.85 13.81 12.32
C ASP A 135 13.98 13.45 11.11
N ILE A 136 12.71 13.87 11.10
CA ILE A 136 11.80 13.60 10.00
C ILE A 136 12.28 14.26 8.70
N LYS A 137 12.70 15.51 8.75
CA LYS A 137 13.27 16.20 7.59
C LYS A 137 14.48 15.46 7.03
N LYS A 138 15.43 15.09 7.86
CA LYS A 138 16.65 14.39 7.44
C LYS A 138 16.36 12.99 6.88
N ILE A 139 15.42 12.26 7.47
CA ILE A 139 14.96 10.96 6.96
C ILE A 139 14.39 11.13 5.53
N TYR A 140 13.46 12.07 5.33
CA TYR A 140 12.86 12.31 4.02
C TYR A 140 13.90 12.77 2.99
N GLU A 141 14.83 13.67 3.35
CA GLU A 141 15.89 14.12 2.45
C GLU A 141 16.74 12.94 1.93
N ILE A 142 17.11 12.02 2.81
CA ILE A 142 17.91 10.84 2.43
C ILE A 142 17.09 9.89 1.54
N ILE A 143 15.87 9.58 1.94
CA ILE A 143 15.02 8.64 1.24
C ILE A 143 14.68 9.16 -0.17
N ILE A 144 14.29 10.43 -0.29
CA ILE A 144 13.98 11.06 -1.58
C ILE A 144 15.23 11.13 -2.47
N ALA A 145 16.40 11.46 -1.91
CA ALA A 145 17.64 11.48 -2.69
C ALA A 145 18.00 10.10 -3.25
N GLN A 146 17.81 9.04 -2.46
CA GLN A 146 18.06 7.66 -2.91
C GLN A 146 17.04 7.21 -3.98
N GLU A 147 15.76 7.54 -3.81
CA GLU A 147 14.74 7.26 -4.83
C GLU A 147 15.09 7.97 -6.15
N ASN A 148 15.43 9.26 -6.10
CA ASN A 148 15.77 10.04 -7.28
C ASN A 148 16.99 9.45 -8.02
N LEU A 149 18.04 9.04 -7.31
CA LEU A 149 19.19 8.37 -7.92
C LEU A 149 18.79 7.14 -8.74
N PHE A 150 17.85 6.35 -8.25
CA PHE A 150 17.33 5.20 -9.00
C PHE A 150 16.48 5.64 -10.19
N LEU A 151 15.52 6.54 -9.95
CA LEU A 151 14.55 6.96 -10.97
C LEU A 151 15.20 7.74 -12.12
N ASP A 152 16.26 8.52 -11.87
CA ASP A 152 16.98 9.28 -12.88
C ASP A 152 17.83 8.38 -13.78
N ASN A 153 18.26 7.23 -13.29
CA ASN A 153 19.07 6.26 -14.02
C ASN A 153 18.26 5.10 -14.63
N ASN A 154 16.94 5.04 -14.37
CA ASN A 154 16.09 3.97 -14.86
C ASN A 154 14.72 4.51 -15.28
N SER A 155 14.34 4.22 -16.53
CA SER A 155 13.03 4.59 -17.09
C SER A 155 11.93 3.55 -16.85
N GLU A 156 12.29 2.35 -16.38
CA GLU A 156 11.28 1.32 -16.13
C GLU A 156 10.33 1.73 -15.01
N ARG A 157 9.06 1.55 -15.26
CA ARG A 157 7.97 1.78 -14.30
C ARG A 157 6.98 0.63 -14.38
N TRP A 158 6.31 0.39 -13.28
CA TRP A 158 5.27 -0.63 -13.13
C TRP A 158 4.00 0.02 -12.62
N LEU A 159 2.89 -0.66 -12.79
CA LEU A 159 1.68 -0.31 -12.06
C LEU A 159 1.85 -0.76 -10.62
N VAL A 160 1.61 0.13 -9.68
CA VAL A 160 1.68 -0.15 -8.25
C VAL A 160 0.40 0.28 -7.57
N HIS A 161 0.01 -0.43 -6.51
CA HIS A 161 -1.16 -0.06 -5.72
C HIS A 161 -0.97 1.29 -5.02
N GLY A 162 0.25 1.55 -4.53
CA GLY A 162 0.66 2.82 -3.93
C GLY A 162 0.30 2.99 -2.46
N ASP A 163 -0.70 2.24 -1.96
CA ASP A 163 -1.11 2.18 -0.55
C ASP A 163 -1.27 0.72 -0.08
N ALA A 164 -0.18 -0.05 -0.22
CA ALA A 164 -0.15 -1.47 0.07
C ALA A 164 -0.10 -1.74 1.59
N HIS A 165 -1.22 -2.18 2.17
CA HIS A 165 -1.28 -2.57 3.59
C HIS A 165 -2.36 -3.64 3.85
N PRO A 166 -2.30 -4.38 4.99
CA PRO A 166 -3.18 -5.50 5.28
C PRO A 166 -4.68 -5.19 5.30
N GLU A 167 -5.10 -3.95 5.61
CA GLU A 167 -6.51 -3.55 5.59
C GLU A 167 -7.07 -3.41 4.17
N ASN A 168 -6.20 -3.18 3.17
CA ASN A 168 -6.61 -3.11 1.77
C ASN A 168 -6.66 -4.48 1.09
N VAL A 169 -6.13 -5.52 1.72
CA VAL A 169 -6.17 -6.91 1.20
C VAL A 169 -7.32 -7.67 1.82
N ILE A 170 -8.22 -8.19 0.99
CA ILE A 170 -9.45 -8.85 1.40
C ILE A 170 -9.39 -10.35 1.06
N LYS A 171 -9.54 -11.22 2.04
CA LYS A 171 -9.87 -12.63 1.79
C LYS A 171 -11.38 -12.74 1.59
N THR A 172 -11.79 -13.01 0.37
CA THR A 172 -13.22 -13.04 0.01
C THR A 172 -13.89 -14.29 0.58
N TYR A 173 -15.20 -14.21 0.85
CA TYR A 173 -15.99 -15.38 1.27
C TYR A 173 -16.06 -16.47 0.19
N ALA A 174 -15.66 -16.16 -1.05
CA ALA A 174 -15.51 -17.13 -2.13
C ALA A 174 -14.12 -17.79 -2.18
N GLY A 175 -13.24 -17.50 -1.21
CA GLY A 175 -11.89 -18.07 -1.10
C GLY A 175 -10.83 -17.41 -1.98
N LYS A 176 -11.18 -16.32 -2.68
CA LYS A 176 -10.23 -15.53 -3.47
C LYS A 176 -9.47 -14.53 -2.59
N ILE A 177 -8.39 -13.98 -3.15
CA ILE A 177 -7.75 -12.79 -2.60
C ILE A 177 -8.21 -11.56 -3.39
N GLY A 178 -8.45 -10.46 -2.71
CA GLY A 178 -8.82 -9.20 -3.37
C GLY A 178 -8.04 -8.03 -2.80
N ILE A 179 -8.13 -6.89 -3.49
CA ILE A 179 -7.56 -5.63 -3.02
C ILE A 179 -8.52 -4.50 -3.32
N ILE A 180 -8.59 -3.54 -2.39
CA ILE A 180 -9.46 -2.36 -2.45
C ILE A 180 -8.63 -1.10 -2.34
N ASP A 181 -9.28 0.04 -2.52
CA ASP A 181 -8.70 1.39 -2.39
C ASP A 181 -7.61 1.72 -3.41
N PHE A 182 -8.03 1.93 -4.64
CA PHE A 182 -7.16 2.29 -5.76
C PHE A 182 -6.93 3.81 -5.91
N THR A 183 -7.12 4.58 -4.84
CA THR A 183 -6.93 6.04 -4.87
C THR A 183 -5.50 6.43 -5.21
N ASP A 184 -4.53 5.68 -4.68
CA ASP A 184 -3.11 5.95 -4.80
C ASP A 184 -2.42 5.15 -5.91
N PHE A 185 -3.20 4.45 -6.72
CA PHE A 185 -2.69 3.64 -7.83
C PHE A 185 -1.95 4.50 -8.84
N CYS A 186 -0.71 4.13 -9.15
CA CYS A 186 0.18 4.95 -9.98
C CYS A 186 1.20 4.12 -10.76
N ARG A 187 2.02 4.83 -11.56
CA ARG A 187 3.19 4.27 -12.23
C ARG A 187 4.44 4.58 -11.39
N ALA A 188 5.03 3.58 -10.77
CA ALA A 188 6.20 3.75 -9.91
C ALA A 188 7.15 2.55 -9.98
N ASP A 189 8.15 2.51 -9.09
CA ASP A 189 8.96 1.31 -8.85
C ASP A 189 8.12 0.26 -8.12
N PHE A 190 8.07 -0.97 -8.65
CA PHE A 190 7.31 -2.08 -8.04
C PHE A 190 7.74 -2.40 -6.61
N THR A 191 8.99 -2.11 -6.26
CA THR A 191 9.50 -2.32 -4.91
C THR A 191 8.83 -1.43 -3.86
N ARG A 192 8.09 -0.40 -4.29
CA ARG A 192 7.30 0.46 -3.42
C ARG A 192 6.21 -0.32 -2.68
N ASP A 193 5.40 -1.10 -3.40
CA ASP A 193 4.38 -1.94 -2.77
C ASP A 193 5.01 -3.00 -1.88
N LEU A 194 6.13 -3.59 -2.31
CA LEU A 194 6.84 -4.61 -1.55
C LEU A 194 7.38 -4.06 -0.22
N GLY A 195 8.01 -2.90 -0.25
CA GLY A 195 8.52 -2.24 0.96
C GLY A 195 7.40 -1.81 1.90
N ALA A 196 6.35 -1.17 1.36
CA ALA A 196 5.20 -0.70 2.14
C ALA A 196 4.46 -1.88 2.79
N PHE A 197 4.11 -2.92 2.02
CA PHE A 197 3.39 -4.08 2.55
C PHE A 197 4.23 -4.85 3.57
N SER A 198 5.53 -5.04 3.32
CA SER A 198 6.47 -5.66 4.27
C SER A 198 6.53 -4.92 5.60
N GLN A 199 6.61 -3.59 5.56
CA GLN A 199 6.61 -2.76 6.75
C GLN A 199 5.30 -2.88 7.53
N GLN A 200 4.16 -2.83 6.83
CA GLN A 200 2.85 -2.91 7.45
C GLN A 200 2.57 -4.29 8.04
N ILE A 201 2.97 -5.38 7.38
CA ILE A 201 2.89 -6.74 7.93
C ILE A 201 3.69 -6.81 9.24
N GLU A 202 4.99 -6.47 9.19
CA GLU A 202 5.87 -6.57 10.35
C GLU A 202 5.34 -5.72 11.51
N TYR A 203 5.00 -4.46 11.27
CA TYR A 203 4.50 -3.55 12.28
C TYR A 203 3.17 -3.99 12.90
N LYS A 204 2.20 -4.38 12.06
CA LYS A 204 0.87 -4.78 12.56
C LYS A 204 0.92 -6.12 13.30
N MET A 205 1.69 -7.08 12.83
CA MET A 205 1.89 -8.34 13.54
C MET A 205 2.65 -8.13 14.85
N GLU A 206 3.73 -7.35 14.86
CA GLU A 206 4.45 -7.03 16.08
C GLU A 206 3.51 -6.38 17.12
N THR A 207 2.70 -5.41 16.71
CA THR A 207 1.82 -4.67 17.63
C THR A 207 0.54 -5.41 18.03
N LYS A 208 0.02 -6.31 17.21
CA LYS A 208 -1.25 -7.04 17.47
C LYS A 208 -1.02 -8.46 18.00
N VAL A 209 0.01 -9.11 17.51
CA VAL A 209 0.35 -10.49 17.90
C VAL A 209 1.34 -10.49 19.07
N GLY A 210 2.29 -9.56 19.10
CA GLY A 210 3.34 -9.46 20.10
C GLY A 210 4.53 -10.40 19.84
N ASP A 211 4.65 -10.97 18.64
CA ASP A 211 5.74 -11.87 18.24
C ASP A 211 6.49 -11.30 17.02
N LEU A 212 7.62 -10.67 17.27
CA LEU A 212 8.47 -10.08 16.24
C LEU A 212 9.11 -11.15 15.32
N ASN A 213 9.40 -12.34 15.85
CA ASN A 213 9.98 -13.40 15.03
C ASN A 213 8.94 -13.94 14.04
N TYR A 214 7.69 -14.10 14.48
CA TYR A 214 6.60 -14.46 13.57
C TYR A 214 6.37 -13.36 12.53
N ALA A 215 6.33 -12.10 12.95
CA ALA A 215 6.17 -10.96 12.05
C ALA A 215 7.25 -10.93 10.94
N ARG A 216 8.52 -11.17 11.31
CA ARG A 216 9.63 -11.26 10.35
C ARG A 216 9.47 -12.44 9.40
N ARG A 217 9.10 -13.62 9.92
CA ARG A 217 8.85 -14.79 9.05
C ARG A 217 7.76 -14.52 8.02
N MET A 218 6.67 -13.84 8.39
CA MET A 218 5.58 -13.50 7.46
C MET A 218 6.02 -12.47 6.41
N LYS A 219 6.83 -11.50 6.80
CA LYS A 219 7.46 -10.58 5.85
C LYS A 219 8.37 -11.32 4.85
N ASP A 220 9.23 -12.20 5.36
CA ASP A 220 10.14 -12.97 4.53
C ASP A 220 9.40 -13.94 3.61
N LEU A 221 8.31 -14.57 4.10
CA LEU A 221 7.40 -15.39 3.31
C LEU A 221 6.77 -14.57 2.17
N PHE A 222 6.22 -13.39 2.47
CA PHE A 222 5.66 -12.50 1.45
C PHE A 222 6.66 -12.20 0.33
N LEU A 223 7.89 -11.81 0.69
CA LEU A 223 8.91 -11.47 -0.29
C LEU A 223 9.35 -12.71 -1.09
N SER A 224 9.58 -13.87 -0.44
CA SER A 224 9.98 -15.08 -1.16
C SER A 224 8.93 -15.52 -2.18
N GLU A 225 7.66 -15.57 -1.77
CA GLU A 225 6.54 -15.92 -2.63
C GLU A 225 6.35 -14.91 -3.78
N TYR A 226 6.49 -13.60 -3.50
CA TYR A 226 6.43 -12.59 -4.55
C TYR A 226 7.47 -12.84 -5.64
N PHE A 227 8.75 -13.05 -5.27
CA PHE A 227 9.81 -13.27 -6.25
C PHE A 227 9.64 -14.57 -7.00
N GLU A 228 9.07 -15.59 -6.37
CA GLU A 228 8.71 -16.84 -7.03
C GLU A 228 7.59 -16.63 -8.06
N PHE A 229 6.46 -16.03 -7.68
CA PHE A 229 5.34 -15.75 -8.58
C PHE A 229 5.70 -14.78 -9.72
N ALA A 230 6.51 -13.78 -9.44
CA ALA A 230 6.97 -12.82 -10.46
C ALA A 230 8.06 -13.40 -11.37
N ASN A 231 8.60 -14.59 -11.07
CA ASN A 231 9.76 -15.19 -11.74
C ASN A 231 10.95 -14.21 -11.83
N LEU A 232 11.21 -13.50 -10.75
CA LEU A 232 12.28 -12.52 -10.61
C LEU A 232 13.32 -13.02 -9.60
N LYS A 233 14.57 -12.56 -9.75
CA LYS A 233 15.60 -12.80 -8.73
C LYS A 233 15.71 -11.59 -7.82
N LEU A 234 15.69 -11.85 -6.52
CA LEU A 234 16.02 -10.81 -5.53
C LEU A 234 17.52 -10.47 -5.62
N THR A 235 17.82 -9.34 -6.21
CA THR A 235 19.19 -8.82 -6.30
C THR A 235 19.49 -7.85 -5.16
N PRO A 236 20.77 -7.58 -4.81
CA PRO A 236 21.10 -6.56 -3.81
C PRO A 236 20.49 -5.19 -4.13
N ALA A 237 20.45 -4.78 -5.40
CA ALA A 237 19.84 -3.52 -5.82
C ALA A 237 18.34 -3.48 -5.58
N ILE A 238 17.61 -4.58 -5.82
CA ILE A 238 16.18 -4.69 -5.52
C ILE A 238 15.95 -4.67 -4.00
N SER A 239 16.75 -5.43 -3.24
CA SER A 239 16.67 -5.45 -1.77
C SER A 239 16.84 -4.04 -1.17
N THR A 240 17.84 -3.30 -1.63
CA THR A 240 18.06 -1.92 -1.17
C THR A 240 16.87 -1.02 -1.45
N ARG A 241 16.20 -1.15 -2.60
CA ARG A 241 14.99 -0.38 -2.91
C ARG A 241 13.79 -0.80 -2.06
N ILE A 242 13.61 -2.10 -1.81
CA ILE A 242 12.57 -2.58 -0.88
C ILE A 242 12.79 -1.99 0.51
N GLU A 243 14.02 -1.99 1.02
CA GLU A 243 14.37 -1.38 2.31
C GLU A 243 14.11 0.14 2.33
N LEU A 244 14.39 0.82 1.22
CA LEU A 244 14.11 2.24 1.06
C LEU A 244 12.61 2.53 1.23
N TYR A 245 11.75 1.81 0.51
CA TYR A 245 10.30 1.99 0.61
C TYR A 245 9.72 1.45 1.94
N TYR A 246 10.35 0.45 2.55
CA TYR A 246 10.03 0.02 3.91
C TYR A 246 10.25 1.17 4.91
N ASN A 247 11.39 1.84 4.85
CA ASN A 247 11.71 2.98 5.71
C ASN A 247 10.81 4.20 5.43
N PHE A 248 10.45 4.43 4.18
CA PHE A 248 9.46 5.43 3.82
C PHE A 248 8.09 5.13 4.48
N ALA A 249 7.59 3.92 4.35
CA ALA A 249 6.31 3.49 4.96
C ALA A 249 6.36 3.56 6.48
N ALA A 250 7.48 3.19 7.12
CA ALA A 250 7.68 3.32 8.57
C ALA A 250 7.65 4.78 9.02
N THR A 251 8.27 5.67 8.25
CA THR A 251 8.27 7.12 8.51
C THR A 251 6.86 7.69 8.38
N ARG A 252 6.12 7.32 7.32
CA ARG A 252 4.70 7.71 7.15
C ARG A 252 3.84 7.22 8.31
N THR A 253 4.04 5.98 8.75
CA THR A 253 3.34 5.42 9.91
C THR A 253 3.67 6.18 11.21
N ALA A 254 4.94 6.56 11.41
CA ALA A 254 5.33 7.39 12.56
C ALA A 254 4.65 8.77 12.53
N VAL A 255 4.67 9.43 11.36
CA VAL A 255 3.99 10.71 11.15
C VAL A 255 2.48 10.59 11.41
N TYR A 256 1.84 9.53 10.93
CA TYR A 256 0.42 9.27 11.22
C TYR A 256 0.16 9.21 12.74
N TRP A 257 1.02 8.50 13.52
CA TRP A 257 0.87 8.42 14.98
C TRP A 257 1.08 9.75 15.68
N LEU A 258 1.87 10.66 15.11
CA LEU A 258 2.05 12.02 15.65
C LEU A 258 0.88 12.95 15.28
N LEU A 259 0.36 12.87 14.07
CA LEU A 259 -0.58 13.86 13.53
C LEU A 259 -2.05 13.48 13.70
N LYS A 260 -2.38 12.21 13.97
CA LYS A 260 -3.76 11.84 14.23
C LYS A 260 -4.31 12.51 15.51
N HIS A 261 -5.63 12.54 15.67
CA HIS A 261 -6.31 13.18 16.80
C HIS A 261 -5.82 12.64 18.15
N ASP A 262 -5.82 11.32 18.32
CA ASP A 262 -5.28 10.64 19.51
C ASP A 262 -3.81 10.26 19.26
N CYS A 263 -2.93 11.26 19.23
CA CYS A 263 -1.51 11.03 18.94
C CYS A 263 -0.86 10.05 19.91
N ASP A 264 0.07 9.23 19.38
CA ASP A 264 0.85 8.27 20.18
C ASP A 264 2.36 8.47 19.92
N PRO A 265 3.01 9.40 20.64
CA PRO A 265 4.43 9.67 20.48
C PRO A 265 5.33 8.47 20.76
N LYS A 266 4.94 7.54 21.63
CA LYS A 266 5.75 6.35 21.93
C LYS A 266 5.89 5.43 20.72
N ARG A 267 4.80 5.22 19.98
CA ARG A 267 4.84 4.45 18.72
C ARG A 267 5.63 5.16 17.64
N ALA A 268 5.49 6.48 17.56
CA ALA A 268 6.27 7.28 16.62
C ALA A 268 7.77 7.22 16.94
N ASP A 269 8.16 7.43 18.20
CA ASP A 269 9.54 7.35 18.65
C ASP A 269 10.18 5.99 18.34
N TYR A 270 9.42 4.89 18.54
CA TYR A 270 9.87 3.54 18.18
C TYR A 270 10.18 3.41 16.69
N LEU A 271 9.25 3.84 15.82
CA LEU A 271 9.41 3.75 14.36
C LEU A 271 10.52 4.68 13.86
N ILE A 272 10.60 5.91 14.36
CA ILE A 272 11.66 6.87 14.00
C ILE A 272 13.01 6.31 14.41
N GLY A 273 13.14 5.76 15.62
CA GLY A 273 14.37 5.13 16.10
C GLY A 273 14.83 3.97 15.19
N LYS A 274 13.89 3.12 14.76
CA LYS A 274 14.17 2.02 13.83
C LYS A 274 14.67 2.55 12.48
N VAL A 275 13.96 3.51 11.88
CA VAL A 275 14.37 4.11 10.59
C VAL A 275 15.75 4.81 10.72
N LYS A 276 15.99 5.53 11.82
CA LYS A 276 17.31 6.16 12.05
C LYS A 276 18.43 5.11 12.11
N ALA A 277 18.19 3.99 12.80
CA ALA A 277 19.18 2.91 12.87
C ALA A 277 19.47 2.31 11.48
N ASP A 278 18.43 2.03 10.68
CA ASP A 278 18.56 1.48 9.33
C ASP A 278 19.29 2.45 8.39
N LEU A 279 19.01 3.75 8.48
CA LEU A 279 19.67 4.81 7.72
C LEU A 279 21.02 5.25 8.32
N LYS A 280 21.47 4.65 9.43
CA LYS A 280 22.72 5.00 10.16
C LYS A 280 22.78 6.47 10.59
N LEU A 281 21.65 7.04 10.96
CA LEU A 281 21.52 8.39 11.49
C LEU A 281 21.79 8.40 13.01
N LYS A 282 22.47 9.46 13.47
CA LYS A 282 22.70 9.69 14.91
C LYS A 282 21.51 10.36 15.56
#